data_3b99377220ebcdf5ed407522a6f5bbc1
#
_entry.id   3b99377220ebcdf5ed407522a6f5bbc1
#
_cell.length_a   1.000
_cell.length_b   1.000
_cell.length_c   1.000
_cell.angle_alpha   90.00
_cell.angle_beta   90.00
_cell.angle_gamma   90.00
#
_symmetry.space_group_name_H-M   'P 1'
#
loop_
_entity.id
_entity.type
_entity.pdbx_description
1 polymer ?
#
loop_
_entity_poly.entity_id
_entity_poly.type
_entity_poly.pdbx_seq_one_letter_code
_entity_poly.pdbx_strand_id
1 'polypeptide(L)'
;MVKLDYERLKAIRLEQDITQKELAQSTGVSLSTIKQIETGRSSTDLENIQKLCTYLDVDINEIYHPDYHDTKVLCMLNNKGGCGKTSLCSGIATSMAELGLRILVIDGDGQRNLSSSFDMPRSEKNFGAAVLAEQDLNGYIQPTKFENIDIIVADVSMGTLDMALFTKISRENIVRSIL
;
A
#
# COMPACT_ATOMS: atom_id res chain seq x y z
N MET A 1 -3.11 9.24 -5.72
CA MET A 1 -3.17 10.67 -5.34
C MET A 1 -2.33 10.80 -4.09
N VAL A 2 -1.45 11.75 -4.00
CA VAL A 2 -0.57 11.90 -2.84
C VAL A 2 -1.31 12.62 -1.74
N LYS A 3 -1.24 12.10 -0.51
CA LYS A 3 -1.92 12.70 0.62
C LYS A 3 -0.93 13.57 1.41
N LEU A 4 -1.21 14.86 1.44
CA LEU A 4 -0.51 15.81 2.29
C LEU A 4 -1.03 15.67 3.72
N ASP A 5 -0.14 15.49 4.68
CA ASP A 5 -0.48 15.62 6.10
C ASP A 5 -0.56 17.11 6.47
N TYR A 6 -1.72 17.68 6.16
CA TYR A 6 -2.00 19.09 6.40
C TYR A 6 -2.06 19.45 7.88
N GLU A 7 -2.39 18.52 8.76
CA GLU A 7 -2.39 18.73 10.20
C GLU A 7 -0.95 18.84 10.71
N ARG A 8 -0.06 18.01 10.23
CA ARG A 8 1.37 18.08 10.58
C ARG A 8 2.02 19.36 10.06
N LEU A 9 1.75 19.75 8.80
CA LEU A 9 2.24 21.01 8.24
C LEU A 9 1.79 22.22 9.07
N LYS A 10 0.52 22.24 9.44
CA LYS A 10 -0.04 23.29 10.29
C LYS A 10 0.60 23.30 11.68
N ALA A 11 0.81 22.14 12.28
CA ALA A 11 1.45 22.01 13.59
C ALA A 11 2.87 22.59 13.56
N ILE A 12 3.69 22.22 12.58
CA ILE A 12 5.07 22.70 12.42
C ILE A 12 5.10 24.24 12.28
N ARG A 13 4.21 24.81 11.47
CA ARG A 13 4.11 26.28 11.35
C ARG A 13 3.80 26.95 12.67
N LEU A 14 2.88 26.37 13.45
CA LEU A 14 2.49 26.91 14.76
C LEU A 14 3.58 26.77 15.82
N GLU A 15 4.34 25.65 15.79
CA GLU A 15 5.49 25.43 16.67
C GLU A 15 6.60 26.48 16.44
N GLN A 16 6.68 27.02 15.22
CA GLN A 16 7.63 28.06 14.85
C GLN A 16 7.05 29.49 15.00
N ASP A 17 5.84 29.64 15.57
CA ASP A 17 5.15 30.93 15.73
C ASP A 17 4.93 31.72 14.44
N ILE A 18 4.90 31.04 13.27
CA ILE A 18 4.72 31.66 11.96
C ILE A 18 3.23 31.78 11.65
N THR A 19 2.78 32.99 11.26
CA THR A 19 1.39 33.16 10.80
C THR A 19 1.21 32.70 9.35
N GLN A 20 -0.02 32.34 8.97
CA GLN A 20 -0.32 31.99 7.55
C GLN A 20 0.02 33.14 6.57
N LYS A 21 -0.10 34.39 7.05
CA LYS A 21 0.21 35.58 6.25
C LYS A 21 1.72 35.72 6.01
N GLU A 22 2.53 35.51 7.04
CA GLU A 22 3.99 35.50 6.93
C GLU A 22 4.47 34.35 6.05
N LEU A 23 3.91 33.16 6.23
CA LEU A 23 4.22 32.02 5.39
C LEU A 23 3.92 32.32 3.90
N ALA A 24 2.77 32.95 3.62
CA ALA A 24 2.41 33.36 2.27
C ALA A 24 3.39 34.38 1.67
N GLN A 25 3.77 35.38 2.43
CA GLN A 25 4.70 36.44 2.00
C GLN A 25 6.10 35.88 1.73
N SER A 26 6.59 34.99 2.58
CA SER A 26 7.95 34.44 2.48
C SER A 26 8.10 33.37 1.40
N THR A 27 7.05 32.59 1.15
CA THR A 27 7.10 31.49 0.17
C THR A 27 6.58 31.84 -1.22
N GLY A 28 5.85 32.97 -1.33
CA GLY A 28 5.15 33.35 -2.57
C GLY A 28 3.90 32.49 -2.85
N VAL A 29 3.53 31.58 -1.94
CA VAL A 29 2.28 30.82 -2.03
C VAL A 29 1.12 31.69 -1.55
N SER A 30 0.00 31.71 -2.30
CA SER A 30 -1.11 32.59 -1.94
C SER A 30 -1.69 32.22 -0.56
N LEU A 31 -2.12 33.22 0.21
CA LEU A 31 -2.76 33.01 1.51
C LEU A 31 -4.01 32.11 1.42
N SER A 32 -4.75 32.22 0.33
CA SER A 32 -5.91 31.37 0.05
C SER A 32 -5.51 29.90 -0.13
N THR A 33 -4.41 29.67 -0.86
CA THR A 33 -3.86 28.33 -1.05
C THR A 33 -3.40 27.71 0.26
N ILE A 34 -2.67 28.45 1.10
CA ILE A 34 -2.23 27.98 2.42
C ILE A 34 -3.42 27.62 3.32
N LYS A 35 -4.46 28.46 3.35
CA LYS A 35 -5.69 28.16 4.11
C LYS A 35 -6.40 26.89 3.62
N GLN A 36 -6.45 26.68 2.31
CA GLN A 36 -7.05 25.48 1.73
C GLN A 36 -6.21 24.23 2.03
N ILE A 37 -4.89 24.31 1.95
CA ILE A 37 -3.96 23.24 2.33
C ILE A 37 -4.19 22.84 3.78
N GLU A 38 -4.09 23.79 4.72
CA GLU A 38 -4.21 23.52 6.16
C GLU A 38 -5.61 23.06 6.62
N THR A 39 -6.62 23.17 5.76
CA THR A 39 -7.97 22.65 6.01
C THR A 39 -8.27 21.35 5.26
N GLY A 40 -7.32 20.82 4.51
CA GLY A 40 -7.50 19.60 3.73
C GLY A 40 -8.51 19.72 2.57
N ARG A 41 -8.86 20.96 2.17
CA ARG A 41 -9.89 21.21 1.16
C ARG A 41 -9.38 21.28 -0.27
N SER A 42 -8.08 21.26 -0.47
CA SER A 42 -7.47 21.34 -1.81
C SER A 42 -6.21 20.50 -1.89
N SER A 43 -6.06 19.76 -3.00
CA SER A 43 -4.74 19.29 -3.45
C SER A 43 -4.02 20.49 -4.05
N THR A 44 -2.77 20.73 -3.67
CA THR A 44 -1.93 21.75 -4.26
C THR A 44 -0.80 21.11 -5.06
N ASP A 45 -0.15 21.90 -5.93
CA ASP A 45 0.98 21.42 -6.71
C ASP A 45 2.18 21.13 -5.83
N LEU A 46 2.96 20.13 -6.20
CA LEU A 46 4.17 19.72 -5.50
C LEU A 46 5.14 20.90 -5.29
N GLU A 47 5.22 21.81 -6.26
CA GLU A 47 6.06 23.00 -6.19
C GLU A 47 5.69 23.91 -4.99
N ASN A 48 4.41 24.10 -4.73
CA ASN A 48 3.94 24.88 -3.58
C ASN A 48 4.30 24.20 -2.26
N ILE A 49 4.15 22.87 -2.20
CA ILE A 49 4.54 22.08 -0.99
C ILE A 49 6.04 22.20 -0.76
N GLN A 50 6.87 22.06 -1.79
CA GLN A 50 8.32 22.20 -1.67
C GLN A 50 8.74 23.58 -1.14
N LYS A 51 8.08 24.66 -1.62
CA LYS A 51 8.33 26.03 -1.11
C LYS A 51 8.01 26.14 0.38
N LEU A 52 6.88 25.57 0.82
CA LEU A 52 6.48 25.58 2.22
C LEU A 52 7.47 24.79 3.08
N CYS A 53 7.84 23.56 2.65
CA CYS A 53 8.81 22.72 3.34
C CYS A 53 10.17 23.39 3.49
N THR A 54 10.68 23.99 2.39
CA THR A 54 11.95 24.68 2.39
C THR A 54 11.97 25.86 3.37
N TYR A 55 10.89 26.62 3.44
CA TYR A 55 10.80 27.75 4.37
C TYR A 55 10.67 27.31 5.82
N LEU A 56 9.93 26.23 6.08
CA LEU A 56 9.72 25.68 7.42
C LEU A 56 10.86 24.77 7.90
N ASP A 57 11.89 24.57 7.07
CA ASP A 57 13.04 23.66 7.32
C ASP A 57 12.60 22.25 7.70
N VAL A 58 11.70 21.68 6.92
CA VAL A 58 11.10 20.35 7.11
C VAL A 58 11.36 19.47 5.91
N ASP A 59 11.70 18.20 6.15
CA ASP A 59 11.77 17.22 5.07
C ASP A 59 10.37 17.00 4.49
N ILE A 60 10.26 17.09 3.16
CA ILE A 60 9.00 16.86 2.46
C ILE A 60 8.37 15.51 2.82
N ASN A 61 9.17 14.49 3.12
CA ASN A 61 8.72 13.16 3.52
C ASN A 61 8.05 13.14 4.90
N GLU A 62 8.21 14.17 5.73
CA GLU A 62 7.52 14.28 7.01
C GLU A 62 6.06 14.69 6.88
N ILE A 63 5.72 15.38 5.78
CA ILE A 63 4.38 15.92 5.54
C ILE A 63 3.73 15.41 4.27
N TYR A 64 4.50 14.75 3.43
CA TYR A 64 4.07 14.26 2.13
C TYR A 64 4.16 12.74 2.13
N HIS A 65 3.07 12.11 2.52
CA HIS A 65 2.97 10.67 2.41
C HIS A 65 2.47 10.33 1.02
N PRO A 66 3.25 9.57 0.22
CA PRO A 66 2.70 9.00 -1.00
C PRO A 66 1.42 8.26 -0.59
N ASP A 67 0.31 8.68 -1.20
CA ASP A 67 -0.97 8.01 -0.96
C ASP A 67 -0.76 6.54 -1.33
N TYR A 68 -0.89 5.63 -0.37
CA TYR A 68 -0.82 4.18 -0.62
C TYR A 68 -1.90 3.71 -1.61
N HIS A 69 -2.77 4.61 -2.06
CA HIS A 69 -3.73 4.36 -3.15
C HIS A 69 -3.10 4.26 -4.55
N ASP A 70 -1.81 4.50 -4.71
CA ASP A 70 -1.09 4.20 -5.96
C ASP A 70 -0.50 2.78 -5.98
N THR A 71 -0.90 1.94 -5.02
CA THR A 71 -0.59 0.51 -5.02
C THR A 71 -1.09 -0.11 -6.31
N LYS A 72 -0.18 -0.66 -7.10
CA LYS A 72 -0.53 -1.38 -8.32
C LYS A 72 -0.74 -2.86 -7.97
N VAL A 73 -1.89 -3.38 -8.32
CA VAL A 73 -2.18 -4.80 -8.16
C VAL A 73 -1.93 -5.49 -9.50
N LEU A 74 -1.01 -6.45 -9.51
CA LEU A 74 -0.71 -7.30 -10.67
C LEU A 74 -1.21 -8.71 -10.37
N CYS A 75 -2.13 -9.21 -11.19
CA CYS A 75 -2.68 -10.56 -11.04
C CYS A 75 -2.20 -11.48 -12.16
N MET A 76 -1.58 -12.60 -11.80
CA MET A 76 -1.13 -13.63 -12.74
C MET A 76 -2.18 -14.74 -12.81
N LEU A 77 -3.10 -14.65 -13.76
CA LEU A 77 -4.20 -15.60 -13.92
C LEU A 77 -4.12 -16.37 -15.25
N ASN A 78 -4.19 -17.67 -15.19
CA ASN A 78 -4.31 -18.53 -16.36
C ASN A 78 -4.77 -19.94 -15.94
N ASN A 79 -5.73 -20.51 -16.64
CA ASN A 79 -6.25 -21.87 -16.38
C ASN A 79 -5.28 -22.97 -16.80
N LYS A 80 -4.33 -22.69 -17.70
CA LYS A 80 -3.35 -23.67 -18.16
C LYS A 80 -2.25 -23.87 -17.11
N GLY A 81 -2.04 -25.11 -16.67
CA GLY A 81 -0.88 -25.49 -15.86
C GLY A 81 0.43 -25.33 -16.64
N GLY A 82 1.53 -25.06 -15.91
CA GLY A 82 2.87 -24.97 -16.50
C GLY A 82 3.13 -23.76 -17.41
N CYS A 83 2.23 -22.75 -17.45
CA CYS A 83 2.41 -21.56 -18.27
C CYS A 83 3.31 -20.47 -17.63
N GLY A 84 3.97 -20.77 -16.51
CA GLY A 84 4.93 -19.87 -15.88
C GLY A 84 4.36 -18.82 -14.93
N LYS A 85 3.09 -18.92 -14.48
CA LYS A 85 2.48 -17.95 -13.55
C LYS A 85 3.35 -17.67 -12.32
N THR A 86 3.73 -18.72 -11.60
CA THR A 86 4.55 -18.64 -10.38
C THR A 86 5.92 -18.04 -10.67
N SER A 87 6.59 -18.53 -11.73
CA SER A 87 7.93 -18.01 -12.11
C SER A 87 7.88 -16.56 -12.53
N LEU A 88 6.83 -16.14 -13.25
CA LEU A 88 6.65 -14.76 -13.66
C LEU A 88 6.35 -13.87 -12.44
N CYS A 89 5.49 -14.33 -11.55
CA CYS A 89 5.13 -13.58 -10.33
C CYS A 89 6.35 -13.39 -9.43
N SER A 90 7.10 -14.46 -9.12
CA SER A 90 8.31 -14.36 -8.29
C SER A 90 9.40 -13.53 -8.97
N GLY A 91 9.61 -13.67 -10.28
CA GLY A 91 10.60 -12.88 -11.01
C GLY A 91 10.27 -11.37 -11.02
N ILE A 92 9.01 -11.00 -11.26
CA ILE A 92 8.58 -9.60 -11.20
C ILE A 92 8.74 -9.06 -9.78
N ALA A 93 8.31 -9.81 -8.76
CA ALA A 93 8.41 -9.38 -7.36
C ALA A 93 9.88 -9.11 -6.97
N THR A 94 10.79 -10.01 -7.28
CA THR A 94 12.22 -9.84 -6.96
C THR A 94 12.84 -8.67 -7.74
N SER A 95 12.57 -8.56 -9.05
CA SER A 95 13.12 -7.45 -9.85
C SER A 95 12.60 -6.08 -9.39
N MET A 96 11.34 -5.97 -9.00
CA MET A 96 10.78 -4.72 -8.48
C MET A 96 11.35 -4.38 -7.10
N ALA A 97 11.55 -5.38 -6.24
CA ALA A 97 12.17 -5.19 -4.92
C ALA A 97 13.63 -4.72 -5.04
N GLU A 98 14.41 -5.24 -6.00
CA GLU A 98 15.75 -4.76 -6.33
C GLU A 98 15.79 -3.29 -6.79
N LEU A 99 14.69 -2.80 -7.35
CA LEU A 99 14.50 -1.37 -7.67
C LEU A 99 14.08 -0.51 -6.47
N GLY A 100 14.02 -1.09 -5.26
CA GLY A 100 13.66 -0.41 -4.03
C GLY A 100 12.16 -0.29 -3.78
N LEU A 101 11.31 -0.95 -4.57
CA LEU A 101 9.85 -0.96 -4.35
C LEU A 101 9.48 -1.95 -3.24
N ARG A 102 8.52 -1.59 -2.41
CA ARG A 102 7.93 -2.51 -1.42
C ARG A 102 6.88 -3.38 -2.10
N ILE A 103 7.04 -4.68 -1.97
CA ILE A 103 6.22 -5.68 -2.66
C ILE A 103 5.50 -6.54 -1.63
N LEU A 104 4.18 -6.66 -1.78
CA LEU A 104 3.39 -7.69 -1.13
C LEU A 104 3.02 -8.75 -2.15
N VAL A 105 3.49 -9.97 -1.91
CA VAL A 105 3.15 -11.14 -2.70
C VAL A 105 1.97 -11.86 -2.05
N ILE A 106 0.94 -12.19 -2.81
CA ILE A 106 -0.20 -12.96 -2.31
C ILE A 106 -0.30 -14.25 -3.11
N ASP A 107 -0.13 -15.39 -2.43
CA ASP A 107 -0.28 -16.71 -3.04
C ASP A 107 -1.74 -17.16 -2.93
N GLY A 108 -2.44 -17.19 -4.06
CA GLY A 108 -3.84 -17.60 -4.14
C GLY A 108 -4.02 -19.06 -4.63
N ASP A 109 -2.94 -19.84 -4.73
CA ASP A 109 -2.98 -21.23 -5.22
C ASP A 109 -2.76 -22.21 -4.05
N GLY A 110 -3.73 -23.10 -3.81
CA GLY A 110 -3.62 -24.14 -2.78
C GLY A 110 -2.42 -25.09 -2.96
N GLN A 111 -1.81 -25.12 -4.14
CA GLN A 111 -0.56 -25.85 -4.39
C GLN A 111 0.66 -25.18 -3.75
N ARG A 112 0.57 -23.94 -3.30
CA ARG A 112 1.62 -23.19 -2.59
C ARG A 112 2.94 -23.04 -3.36
N ASN A 113 2.90 -23.08 -4.67
CA ASN A 113 4.12 -22.98 -5.47
C ASN A 113 4.84 -21.65 -5.30
N LEU A 114 4.08 -20.55 -5.16
CA LEU A 114 4.64 -19.23 -4.95
C LEU A 114 5.18 -19.09 -3.52
N SER A 115 4.44 -19.52 -2.51
CA SER A 115 4.91 -19.58 -1.10
C SER A 115 6.20 -20.37 -0.98
N SER A 116 6.29 -21.52 -1.65
CA SER A 116 7.49 -22.38 -1.66
C SER A 116 8.68 -21.71 -2.36
N SER A 117 8.45 -20.91 -3.41
CA SER A 117 9.55 -20.20 -4.09
C SER A 117 10.19 -19.12 -3.23
N PHE A 118 9.49 -18.65 -2.19
CA PHE A 118 10.01 -17.74 -1.16
C PHE A 118 10.44 -18.44 0.13
N ASP A 119 10.57 -19.78 0.11
CA ASP A 119 10.94 -20.63 1.26
C ASP A 119 10.01 -20.47 2.48
N MET A 120 8.75 -20.13 2.25
CA MET A 120 7.81 -19.90 3.33
C MET A 120 7.23 -21.20 3.89
N PRO A 121 7.21 -21.38 5.21
CA PRO A 121 6.55 -22.53 5.84
C PRO A 121 5.02 -22.46 5.67
N ARG A 122 4.35 -23.55 6.03
CA ARG A 122 2.89 -23.51 6.19
C ARG A 122 2.53 -22.65 7.39
N SER A 123 1.41 -21.95 7.30
CA SER A 123 0.93 -21.06 8.36
C SER A 123 -0.60 -21.11 8.43
N GLU A 124 -1.12 -21.08 9.65
CA GLU A 124 -2.56 -20.87 9.88
C GLU A 124 -3.00 -19.47 9.42
N LYS A 125 -2.06 -18.51 9.48
CA LYS A 125 -2.25 -17.17 8.91
C LYS A 125 -1.95 -17.23 7.41
N ASN A 126 -2.95 -17.55 6.61
CA ASN A 126 -2.85 -17.72 5.18
C ASN A 126 -4.00 -16.99 4.46
N PHE A 127 -3.87 -16.83 3.16
CA PHE A 127 -4.84 -16.09 2.35
C PHE A 127 -6.25 -16.70 2.41
N GLY A 128 -6.37 -18.03 2.38
CA GLY A 128 -7.67 -18.70 2.51
C GLY A 128 -8.35 -18.40 3.83
N ALA A 129 -7.60 -18.39 4.94
CA ALA A 129 -8.11 -18.06 6.26
C ALA A 129 -8.60 -16.60 6.33
N ALA A 130 -7.85 -15.66 5.76
CA ALA A 130 -8.25 -14.25 5.71
C ALA A 130 -9.55 -14.06 4.92
N VAL A 131 -9.67 -14.69 3.75
CA VAL A 131 -10.86 -14.62 2.90
C VAL A 131 -12.09 -15.21 3.60
N LEU A 132 -11.94 -16.37 4.28
CA LEU A 132 -13.05 -17.02 5.01
C LEU A 132 -13.51 -16.20 6.20
N ALA A 133 -12.58 -15.57 6.91
CA ALA A 133 -12.85 -14.74 8.09
C ALA A 133 -13.33 -13.33 7.70
N GLU A 134 -13.22 -12.93 6.43
CA GLU A 134 -13.49 -11.57 5.93
C GLU A 134 -12.72 -10.51 6.73
N GLN A 135 -11.47 -10.81 7.07
CA GLN A 135 -10.59 -9.96 7.87
C GLN A 135 -9.60 -9.21 6.99
N ASP A 136 -9.21 -8.04 7.46
CA ASP A 136 -8.12 -7.25 6.90
C ASP A 136 -6.84 -8.08 6.75
N LEU A 137 -6.16 -7.95 5.62
CA LEU A 137 -4.98 -8.74 5.27
C LEU A 137 -3.74 -8.41 6.12
N ASN A 138 -3.69 -7.27 6.80
CA ASN A 138 -2.52 -6.84 7.57
C ASN A 138 -2.10 -7.88 8.62
N GLY A 139 -3.07 -8.56 9.24
CA GLY A 139 -2.81 -9.62 10.23
C GLY A 139 -2.20 -10.90 9.67
N TYR A 140 -2.16 -11.04 8.35
CA TYR A 140 -1.71 -12.24 7.62
C TYR A 140 -0.40 -12.04 6.85
N ILE A 141 0.11 -10.80 6.80
CA ILE A 141 1.37 -10.46 6.14
C ILE A 141 2.53 -11.06 6.95
N GLN A 142 3.44 -11.72 6.26
CA GLN A 142 4.63 -12.34 6.83
C GLN A 142 5.87 -11.82 6.08
N PRO A 143 6.94 -11.45 6.79
CA PRO A 143 8.18 -11.06 6.15
C PRO A 143 8.83 -12.27 5.47
N THR A 144 9.48 -12.03 4.33
CA THR A 144 10.33 -13.01 3.68
C THR A 144 11.80 -12.76 4.04
N LYS A 145 12.69 -13.67 3.64
CA LYS A 145 14.14 -13.44 3.74
C LYS A 145 14.68 -12.44 2.71
N PHE A 146 13.84 -12.02 1.76
CA PHE A 146 14.20 -11.07 0.70
C PHE A 146 13.81 -9.66 1.14
N GLU A 147 14.74 -8.73 0.99
CA GLU A 147 14.50 -7.32 1.30
C GLU A 147 13.35 -6.75 0.44
N ASN A 148 12.52 -5.91 1.04
CA ASN A 148 11.36 -5.27 0.40
C ASN A 148 10.26 -6.23 -0.09
N ILE A 149 10.28 -7.52 0.28
CA ILE A 149 9.24 -8.48 -0.10
C ILE A 149 8.59 -9.09 1.15
N ASP A 150 7.32 -8.80 1.32
CA ASP A 150 6.44 -9.48 2.26
C ASP A 150 5.50 -10.42 1.50
N ILE A 151 4.94 -11.42 2.19
CA ILE A 151 4.05 -12.42 1.58
C ILE A 151 2.86 -12.76 2.47
N ILE A 152 1.72 -13.02 1.81
CA ILE A 152 0.61 -13.78 2.38
C ILE A 152 0.62 -15.14 1.72
N VAL A 153 0.90 -16.17 2.52
CA VAL A 153 1.05 -17.55 2.01
C VAL A 153 -0.29 -18.20 1.67
N ALA A 154 -0.28 -19.18 0.78
CA ALA A 154 -1.41 -20.08 0.60
C ALA A 154 -1.35 -21.28 1.55
N ASP A 155 -2.48 -21.98 1.69
CA ASP A 155 -2.56 -23.28 2.31
C ASP A 155 -3.53 -24.18 1.52
N VAL A 156 -3.51 -25.48 1.83
CA VAL A 156 -4.40 -26.47 1.20
C VAL A 156 -5.89 -26.17 1.42
N SER A 157 -6.23 -25.38 2.44
CA SER A 157 -7.58 -24.87 2.68
C SER A 157 -8.14 -24.06 1.50
N MET A 158 -7.29 -23.52 0.64
CA MET A 158 -7.72 -22.86 -0.60
C MET A 158 -8.56 -23.77 -1.50
N GLY A 159 -8.34 -25.08 -1.48
CA GLY A 159 -9.14 -26.06 -2.24
C GLY A 159 -10.59 -26.16 -1.79
N THR A 160 -10.90 -25.78 -0.56
CA THR A 160 -12.27 -25.78 0.00
C THR A 160 -12.90 -24.38 -0.02
N LEU A 161 -12.14 -23.36 -0.39
CA LEU A 161 -12.57 -21.97 -0.36
C LEU A 161 -13.79 -21.74 -1.30
N ASP A 162 -13.77 -22.32 -2.49
CA ASP A 162 -14.88 -22.20 -3.45
C ASP A 162 -16.19 -22.72 -2.86
N MET A 163 -16.14 -23.86 -2.14
CA MET A 163 -17.33 -24.42 -1.48
C MET A 163 -17.82 -23.50 -0.34
N ALA A 164 -16.90 -22.99 0.45
CA ALA A 164 -17.24 -22.11 1.57
C ALA A 164 -17.80 -20.76 1.10
N LEU A 165 -17.29 -20.24 -0.01
CA LEU A 165 -17.76 -18.98 -0.61
C LEU A 165 -19.06 -19.15 -1.42
N PHE A 166 -19.42 -20.37 -1.83
CA PHE A 166 -20.57 -20.60 -2.69
C PHE A 166 -21.89 -20.10 -2.08
N THR A 167 -22.00 -20.17 -0.77
CA THR A 167 -23.21 -19.74 -0.02
C THR A 167 -23.16 -18.26 0.38
N LYS A 168 -22.04 -17.55 0.17
CA LYS A 168 -21.91 -16.15 0.57
C LYS A 168 -22.45 -15.20 -0.50
N ILE A 169 -23.15 -14.16 -0.02
CA ILE A 169 -23.65 -13.08 -0.89
C ILE A 169 -22.47 -12.18 -1.27
N SER A 170 -22.43 -11.72 -2.54
CA SER A 170 -21.39 -10.83 -3.06
C SER A 170 -19.97 -11.38 -2.90
N ARG A 171 -19.81 -12.70 -3.00
CA ARG A 171 -18.51 -13.40 -2.84
C ARG A 171 -17.39 -12.83 -3.74
N GLU A 172 -17.76 -12.30 -4.89
CA GLU A 172 -16.86 -11.67 -5.85
C GLU A 172 -16.21 -10.37 -5.31
N ASN A 173 -16.80 -9.77 -4.28
CA ASN A 173 -16.30 -8.54 -3.67
C ASN A 173 -15.47 -8.80 -2.40
N ILE A 174 -15.48 -10.01 -1.85
CA ILE A 174 -14.80 -10.30 -0.57
C ILE A 174 -13.31 -9.96 -0.63
N VAL A 175 -12.62 -10.41 -1.67
CA VAL A 175 -11.18 -10.10 -1.82
C VAL A 175 -10.94 -8.61 -1.92
N ARG A 176 -11.80 -7.88 -2.64
CA ARG A 176 -11.69 -6.42 -2.75
C ARG A 176 -11.94 -5.70 -1.42
N SER A 177 -12.79 -6.26 -0.56
CA SER A 177 -13.12 -5.63 0.73
C SER A 177 -12.06 -5.84 1.80
N ILE A 178 -11.17 -6.83 1.65
CA ILE A 178 -10.10 -7.17 2.58
C ILE A 178 -8.71 -6.69 2.13
N LEU A 179 -8.56 -6.27 0.86
CA LEU A 179 -7.38 -5.59 0.29
C LEU A 179 -7.38 -4.10 0.67
#